data_6515d23848a140af52751e6c2495f21a
#
_entry.id   6515d23848a140af52751e6c2495f21a
#
_cell.length_a   1.000
_cell.length_b   1.000
_cell.length_c   1.000
_cell.angle_alpha   90.00
_cell.angle_beta   90.00
_cell.angle_gamma   90.00
#
_symmetry.space_group_name_H-M   'P 1'
#
loop_
_entity.id
_entity.type
_entity.pdbx_description
1 polymer ?
#
loop_
_entity_poly.entity_id
_entity_poly.type
_entity_poly.pdbx_seq_one_letter_code
_entity_poly.pdbx_strand_id
1 'polypeptide(L)'
;FITHIRRLMDVATPLANFFASGVLKLGPKLGPILWQLPPSLPYDRARLAAFFSLLPRDTHAAARLARRHDAALSDIWTKTDRNRPLRHALEVRHASFQQPEFITLLREHDVALVVADTAGKWPFMEDMTSDFIYARLHGDTALYVSGYTAAALKRWAGKIRAWSRGTGAPRGARLISRPADARPAGRDV
;
A
#
# COMPACT_ATOMS: atom_id res chain seq x y z
N PHE A 1 -6.37 6.61 12.26
CA PHE A 1 -7.50 6.04 13.00
C PHE A 1 -7.77 4.60 12.58
N ILE A 2 -8.05 4.32 11.29
CA ILE A 2 -8.43 3.02 10.73
C ILE A 2 -7.41 1.93 11.08
N THR A 3 -6.13 2.20 10.84
CA THR A 3 -5.03 1.23 10.98
C THR A 3 -4.51 1.13 12.42
N HIS A 4 -4.35 2.26 13.13
CA HIS A 4 -3.69 2.31 14.43
C HIS A 4 -4.67 2.14 15.60
N ILE A 5 -5.84 2.78 15.56
CA ILE A 5 -6.82 2.73 16.65
C ILE A 5 -7.78 1.55 16.44
N ARG A 6 -8.45 1.51 15.29
CA ARG A 6 -9.39 0.42 14.97
C ARG A 6 -8.70 -0.90 14.61
N ARG A 7 -7.42 -0.86 14.27
CA ARG A 7 -6.63 -2.05 13.92
C ARG A 7 -7.32 -2.91 12.84
N LEU A 8 -7.94 -2.23 11.86
CA LEU A 8 -8.72 -2.78 10.75
C LEU A 8 -10.05 -3.46 11.13
N MET A 9 -10.51 -3.36 12.37
CA MET A 9 -11.79 -3.90 12.81
C MET A 9 -12.89 -2.83 12.80
N ASP A 10 -14.10 -3.21 12.36
CA ASP A 10 -15.27 -2.33 12.30
C ASP A 10 -14.99 -0.99 11.60
N VAL A 11 -14.34 -1.07 10.43
CA VAL A 11 -13.85 0.11 9.71
C VAL A 11 -14.71 0.56 8.53
N ALA A 12 -15.88 -0.01 8.32
CA ALA A 12 -16.76 0.37 7.21
C ALA A 12 -17.14 1.87 7.27
N THR A 13 -17.62 2.34 8.42
CA THR A 13 -17.93 3.77 8.62
C THR A 13 -16.67 4.65 8.62
N PRO A 14 -15.58 4.31 9.32
CA PRO A 14 -14.32 5.03 9.20
C PRO A 14 -13.77 5.16 7.78
N LEU A 15 -13.91 4.13 6.94
CA LEU A 15 -13.56 4.19 5.52
C LEU A 15 -14.47 5.14 4.74
N ALA A 16 -15.78 5.11 5.00
CA ALA A 16 -16.73 6.04 4.40
C ALA A 16 -16.36 7.49 4.76
N ASN A 17 -16.05 7.75 6.02
CA ASN A 17 -15.60 9.06 6.49
C ASN A 17 -14.29 9.50 5.81
N PHE A 18 -13.33 8.59 5.68
CA PHE A 18 -12.08 8.88 4.99
C PHE A 18 -12.32 9.31 3.54
N PHE A 19 -13.15 8.58 2.79
CA PHE A 19 -13.46 8.95 1.40
C PHE A 19 -14.36 10.19 1.30
N ALA A 20 -15.16 10.48 2.31
CA ALA A 20 -15.99 11.70 2.37
C ALA A 20 -15.21 12.94 2.81
N SER A 21 -14.03 12.82 3.43
CA SER A 21 -13.23 13.96 3.94
C SER A 21 -12.56 14.80 2.85
N GLY A 22 -12.89 14.59 1.58
CA GLY A 22 -12.41 15.41 0.46
C GLY A 22 -11.26 14.79 -0.33
N VAL A 23 -10.79 13.57 -0.03
CA VAL A 23 -9.71 12.91 -0.79
C VAL A 23 -10.04 12.81 -2.29
N LEU A 24 -11.31 12.63 -2.65
CA LEU A 24 -11.78 12.57 -4.04
C LEU A 24 -11.71 13.92 -4.76
N LYS A 25 -11.54 15.06 -4.06
CA LYS A 25 -11.32 16.38 -4.67
C LYS A 25 -10.00 16.45 -5.43
N LEU A 26 -9.06 15.56 -5.12
CA LEU A 26 -7.77 15.50 -5.83
C LEU A 26 -7.91 15.09 -7.31
N GLY A 27 -9.00 14.44 -7.69
CA GLY A 27 -9.27 14.07 -9.09
C GLY A 27 -8.10 13.32 -9.73
N PRO A 28 -7.53 13.83 -10.84
CA PRO A 28 -6.40 13.16 -11.52
C PRO A 28 -5.08 13.18 -10.73
N LYS A 29 -4.99 13.97 -9.66
CA LYS A 29 -3.81 14.03 -8.77
C LYS A 29 -3.86 12.99 -7.66
N LEU A 30 -4.96 12.24 -7.51
CA LEU A 30 -5.08 11.20 -6.50
C LEU A 30 -4.20 10.00 -6.89
N GLY A 31 -3.11 9.83 -6.17
CA GLY A 31 -2.23 8.67 -6.27
C GLY A 31 -2.73 7.46 -5.44
N PRO A 32 -1.86 6.45 -5.22
CA PRO A 32 -2.18 5.31 -4.38
C PRO A 32 -2.49 5.71 -2.94
N ILE A 33 -3.45 5.01 -2.33
CA ILE A 33 -3.79 5.21 -0.92
C ILE A 33 -2.93 4.28 -0.07
N LEU A 34 -2.16 4.88 0.84
CA LEU A 34 -1.28 4.15 1.76
C LEU A 34 -2.01 3.76 3.05
N TRP A 35 -2.00 2.48 3.36
CA TRP A 35 -2.44 1.91 4.63
C TRP A 35 -1.22 1.43 5.42
N GLN A 36 -0.76 2.21 6.40
CA GLN A 36 0.34 1.82 7.27
C GLN A 36 -0.19 1.17 8.54
N LEU A 37 0.30 -0.03 8.86
CA LEU A 37 -0.04 -0.74 10.09
C LEU A 37 0.95 -0.41 11.23
N PRO A 38 0.50 -0.37 12.49
CA PRO A 38 1.39 -0.19 13.62
C PRO A 38 2.25 -1.44 13.87
N PRO A 39 3.45 -1.28 14.48
CA PRO A 39 4.32 -2.41 14.80
C PRO A 39 3.69 -3.45 15.73
N SER A 40 2.71 -3.06 16.52
CA SER A 40 1.99 -3.93 17.46
C SER A 40 0.87 -4.76 16.82
N LEU A 41 0.60 -4.61 15.52
CA LEU A 41 -0.45 -5.38 14.82
C LEU A 41 0.17 -6.59 14.11
N PRO A 42 0.00 -7.81 14.63
CA PRO A 42 0.50 -9.01 13.96
C PRO A 42 -0.35 -9.35 12.73
N TYR A 43 0.19 -10.24 11.89
CA TYR A 43 -0.50 -10.79 10.74
C TYR A 43 -1.73 -11.59 11.18
N ASP A 44 -2.85 -11.29 10.53
CA ASP A 44 -4.12 -12.01 10.65
C ASP A 44 -4.78 -11.99 9.26
N ARG A 45 -4.79 -13.16 8.61
CA ARG A 45 -5.30 -13.30 7.23
C ARG A 45 -6.77 -12.88 7.13
N ALA A 46 -7.60 -13.35 8.06
CA ALA A 46 -9.05 -13.10 8.00
C ALA A 46 -9.36 -11.60 8.14
N ARG A 47 -8.69 -10.93 9.08
CA ARG A 47 -8.81 -9.49 9.30
C ARG A 47 -8.37 -8.68 8.07
N LEU A 48 -7.25 -9.04 7.47
CA LEU A 48 -6.74 -8.36 6.27
C LEU A 48 -7.66 -8.58 5.07
N ALA A 49 -8.11 -9.82 4.82
CA ALA A 49 -9.04 -10.13 3.75
C ALA A 49 -10.36 -9.35 3.89
N ALA A 50 -10.92 -9.31 5.10
CA ALA A 50 -12.11 -8.52 5.40
C ALA A 50 -11.88 -7.02 5.13
N PHE A 51 -10.73 -6.47 5.55
CA PHE A 51 -10.38 -5.09 5.27
C PHE A 51 -10.23 -4.82 3.78
N PHE A 52 -9.50 -5.66 3.04
CA PHE A 52 -9.28 -5.47 1.60
C PHE A 52 -10.57 -5.56 0.78
N SER A 53 -11.54 -6.37 1.21
CA SER A 53 -12.84 -6.46 0.56
C SER A 53 -13.69 -5.19 0.70
N LEU A 54 -13.42 -4.35 1.69
CA LEU A 54 -14.07 -3.04 1.88
C LEU A 54 -13.46 -1.93 1.02
N LEU A 55 -12.26 -2.12 0.48
CA LEU A 55 -11.55 -1.07 -0.25
C LEU A 55 -12.16 -0.86 -1.64
N PRO A 56 -12.60 0.37 -1.98
CA PRO A 56 -13.11 0.67 -3.32
C PRO A 56 -11.98 0.62 -4.36
N ARG A 57 -12.24 0.03 -5.52
CA ARG A 57 -11.26 -0.14 -6.60
C ARG A 57 -11.30 0.96 -7.66
N ASP A 58 -12.28 1.84 -7.55
CA ASP A 58 -12.44 2.99 -8.43
C ASP A 58 -13.09 4.16 -7.70
N THR A 59 -13.01 5.35 -8.30
CA THR A 59 -13.52 6.58 -7.67
C THR A 59 -15.04 6.62 -7.60
N HIS A 60 -15.79 5.92 -8.48
CA HIS A 60 -17.23 5.80 -8.34
C HIS A 60 -17.61 4.93 -7.15
N ALA A 61 -16.92 3.81 -6.93
CA ALA A 61 -17.12 2.96 -5.75
C ALA A 61 -16.76 3.73 -4.47
N ALA A 62 -15.68 4.50 -4.48
CA ALA A 62 -15.29 5.35 -3.35
C ALA A 62 -16.32 6.44 -3.06
N ALA A 63 -16.89 7.08 -4.09
CA ALA A 63 -17.95 8.07 -3.91
C ALA A 63 -19.24 7.44 -3.36
N ARG A 64 -19.58 6.21 -3.80
CA ARG A 64 -20.72 5.46 -3.20
C ARG A 64 -20.44 5.10 -1.73
N LEU A 65 -19.23 4.66 -1.39
CA LEU A 65 -18.84 4.39 -0.01
C LEU A 65 -18.89 5.67 0.83
N ALA A 66 -18.35 6.78 0.33
CA ALA A 66 -18.34 8.08 0.98
C ALA A 66 -19.75 8.56 1.42
N ARG A 67 -20.80 8.23 0.66
CA ARG A 67 -22.19 8.58 1.03
C ARG A 67 -22.69 7.87 2.30
N ARG A 68 -21.96 6.86 2.80
CA ARG A 68 -22.29 6.13 4.03
C ARG A 68 -21.52 6.71 5.25
N HIS A 69 -20.97 7.94 5.10
CA HIS A 69 -20.35 8.66 6.21
C HIS A 69 -21.33 8.88 7.35
N ASP A 70 -20.84 9.06 8.56
CA ASP A 70 -21.64 9.47 9.71
C ASP A 70 -21.57 11.00 9.94
N ALA A 71 -22.15 11.45 11.03
CA ALA A 71 -22.19 12.88 11.42
C ALA A 71 -20.86 13.42 11.98
N ALA A 72 -19.79 12.64 12.02
CA ALA A 72 -18.49 13.07 12.55
C ALA A 72 -17.75 14.05 11.64
N LEU A 73 -18.18 14.21 10.38
CA LEU A 73 -17.58 15.13 9.41
C LEU A 73 -18.39 16.40 9.26
N SER A 74 -17.72 17.55 9.28
CA SER A 74 -18.29 18.88 9.03
C SER A 74 -18.20 19.29 7.56
N ASP A 75 -17.11 18.96 6.86
CA ASP A 75 -16.95 19.20 5.41
C ASP A 75 -16.99 17.86 4.67
N ILE A 76 -18.05 17.69 3.89
CA ILE A 76 -18.38 16.41 3.24
C ILE A 76 -18.24 16.53 1.74
N TRP A 77 -17.50 15.58 1.14
CA TRP A 77 -17.38 15.46 -0.30
C TRP A 77 -17.58 14.02 -0.75
N THR A 78 -18.67 13.78 -1.50
CA THR A 78 -19.08 12.43 -1.95
C THR A 78 -19.18 12.32 -3.48
N LYS A 79 -18.47 13.18 -4.21
CA LYS A 79 -18.53 13.27 -5.67
C LYS A 79 -17.16 13.00 -6.29
N THR A 80 -17.16 12.59 -7.55
CA THR A 80 -15.99 12.51 -8.43
C THR A 80 -16.39 12.99 -9.83
N ASP A 81 -15.46 13.57 -10.58
CA ASP A 81 -15.68 14.10 -11.92
C ASP A 81 -15.78 13.00 -12.99
N ARG A 82 -15.02 11.91 -12.81
CA ARG A 82 -15.05 10.71 -13.68
C ARG A 82 -14.60 9.48 -12.93
N ASN A 83 -14.86 8.30 -13.48
CA ASN A 83 -14.35 7.06 -12.93
C ASN A 83 -12.85 6.90 -13.24
N ARG A 84 -12.06 6.62 -12.19
CA ARG A 84 -10.63 6.30 -12.26
C ARG A 84 -10.32 5.11 -11.38
N PRO A 85 -9.38 4.25 -11.76
CA PRO A 85 -8.87 3.22 -10.86
C PRO A 85 -8.33 3.83 -9.55
N LEU A 86 -8.62 3.19 -8.42
CA LEU A 86 -8.01 3.49 -7.14
C LEU A 86 -7.03 2.36 -6.77
N ARG A 87 -5.81 2.76 -6.47
CA ARG A 87 -4.73 1.85 -6.09
C ARG A 87 -4.49 1.93 -4.58
N HIS A 88 -4.22 0.77 -3.96
CA HIS A 88 -3.98 0.66 -2.53
C HIS A 88 -2.62 0.04 -2.26
N ALA A 89 -1.89 0.59 -1.30
CA ALA A 89 -0.60 0.08 -0.83
C ALA A 89 -0.66 -0.19 0.68
N LEU A 90 -0.05 -1.28 1.13
CA LEU A 90 0.02 -1.66 2.54
C LEU A 90 1.46 -1.67 3.02
N GLU A 91 1.75 -0.90 4.07
CA GLU A 91 3.00 -0.94 4.82
C GLU A 91 2.81 -1.72 6.11
N VAL A 92 3.63 -2.74 6.32
CA VAL A 92 3.62 -3.57 7.52
C VAL A 92 4.89 -3.36 8.34
N ARG A 93 4.79 -3.50 9.67
CA ARG A 93 5.88 -3.25 10.60
C ARG A 93 6.11 -4.38 11.62
N HIS A 94 5.25 -5.38 11.66
CA HIS A 94 5.39 -6.55 12.55
C HIS A 94 6.05 -7.71 11.80
N ALA A 95 6.98 -8.44 12.45
CA ALA A 95 7.76 -9.52 11.82
C ALA A 95 6.91 -10.68 11.31
N SER A 96 5.74 -10.93 11.89
CA SER A 96 4.84 -12.02 11.48
C SER A 96 4.31 -11.90 10.05
N PHE A 97 4.48 -10.75 9.39
CA PHE A 97 4.13 -10.57 7.98
C PHE A 97 5.14 -11.20 7.01
N GLN A 98 6.31 -11.62 7.49
CA GLN A 98 7.35 -12.23 6.65
C GLN A 98 7.01 -13.70 6.33
N GLN A 99 5.92 -13.91 5.60
CA GLN A 99 5.45 -15.25 5.22
C GLN A 99 4.78 -15.26 3.83
N PRO A 100 4.92 -16.35 3.06
CA PRO A 100 4.39 -16.46 1.69
C PRO A 100 2.89 -16.22 1.56
N GLU A 101 2.10 -16.67 2.55
CA GLU A 101 0.63 -16.48 2.55
C GLU A 101 0.23 -15.02 2.54
N PHE A 102 0.99 -14.15 3.19
CA PHE A 102 0.74 -12.70 3.16
C PHE A 102 0.92 -12.13 1.75
N ILE A 103 1.99 -12.53 1.06
CA ILE A 103 2.25 -12.10 -0.33
C ILE A 103 1.14 -12.59 -1.27
N THR A 104 0.70 -13.83 -1.08
CA THR A 104 -0.42 -14.41 -1.83
C THR A 104 -1.70 -13.60 -1.61
N LEU A 105 -2.03 -13.29 -0.36
CA LEU A 105 -3.20 -12.49 0.00
C LEU A 105 -3.18 -11.10 -0.65
N LEU A 106 -2.04 -10.42 -0.67
CA LEU A 106 -1.90 -9.11 -1.33
C LEU A 106 -2.17 -9.20 -2.84
N ARG A 107 -1.68 -10.27 -3.49
CA ARG A 107 -1.92 -10.54 -4.93
C ARG A 107 -3.37 -10.86 -5.22
N GLU A 108 -4.02 -11.68 -4.39
CA GLU A 108 -5.46 -11.99 -4.49
C GLU A 108 -6.33 -10.73 -4.48
N HIS A 109 -5.91 -9.74 -3.71
CA HIS A 109 -6.64 -8.49 -3.54
C HIS A 109 -6.04 -7.29 -4.30
N ASP A 110 -5.06 -7.50 -5.18
CA ASP A 110 -4.37 -6.42 -5.92
C ASP A 110 -4.02 -5.21 -5.03
N VAL A 111 -3.33 -5.49 -3.91
CA VAL A 111 -2.81 -4.48 -3.00
C VAL A 111 -1.29 -4.48 -3.09
N ALA A 112 -0.68 -3.33 -3.34
CA ALA A 112 0.77 -3.22 -3.42
C ALA A 112 1.41 -3.37 -2.04
N LEU A 113 2.42 -4.23 -1.94
CA LEU A 113 3.32 -4.25 -0.78
C LEU A 113 4.20 -3.00 -0.81
N VAL A 114 4.24 -2.26 0.28
CA VAL A 114 5.19 -1.15 0.42
C VAL A 114 6.59 -1.70 0.70
N VAL A 115 7.53 -1.34 -0.16
CA VAL A 115 8.95 -1.60 0.07
C VAL A 115 9.49 -0.51 0.98
N ALA A 116 9.55 -0.77 2.29
CA ALA A 116 9.95 0.21 3.29
C ALA A 116 11.39 -0.01 3.72
N ASP A 117 12.29 0.90 3.32
CA ASP A 117 13.66 0.93 3.83
C ASP A 117 13.69 1.71 5.15
N THR A 118 13.93 0.99 6.23
CA THR A 118 13.79 1.50 7.60
C THR A 118 15.05 1.26 8.44
N ALA A 119 16.21 1.21 7.79
CA ALA A 119 17.49 0.90 8.45
C ALA A 119 17.42 -0.39 9.31
N GLY A 120 16.71 -1.41 8.82
CA GLY A 120 16.56 -2.71 9.50
C GLY A 120 15.60 -2.74 10.67
N LYS A 121 14.87 -1.64 10.97
CA LYS A 121 13.97 -1.61 12.12
C LYS A 121 12.71 -2.45 11.94
N TRP A 122 12.18 -2.54 10.72
CA TRP A 122 10.97 -3.30 10.39
C TRP A 122 11.22 -4.22 9.20
N PRO A 123 10.31 -5.16 8.91
CA PRO A 123 10.47 -6.09 7.80
C PRO A 123 10.74 -5.38 6.48
N PHE A 124 11.76 -5.87 5.76
CA PHE A 124 12.09 -5.43 4.43
C PHE A 124 11.75 -6.55 3.44
N MET A 125 10.77 -6.30 2.57
CA MET A 125 10.27 -7.25 1.58
C MET A 125 10.11 -6.55 0.24
N GLU A 126 10.46 -7.24 -0.86
CA GLU A 126 10.48 -6.68 -2.22
C GLU A 126 9.60 -7.47 -3.19
N ASP A 127 8.61 -8.19 -2.68
CA ASP A 127 7.67 -8.93 -3.50
C ASP A 127 6.74 -7.96 -4.25
N MET A 128 6.63 -8.13 -5.57
CA MET A 128 5.68 -7.39 -6.39
C MET A 128 4.30 -8.03 -6.27
N THR A 129 3.33 -7.30 -5.78
CA THR A 129 1.98 -7.80 -5.46
C THR A 129 0.87 -7.11 -6.23
N SER A 130 1.17 -6.03 -6.97
CA SER A 130 0.24 -5.26 -7.81
C SER A 130 0.96 -4.77 -9.07
N ASP A 131 0.30 -3.97 -9.89
CA ASP A 131 0.82 -3.38 -11.13
C ASP A 131 1.74 -2.17 -10.91
N PHE A 132 1.92 -1.72 -9.67
CA PHE A 132 2.82 -0.63 -9.29
C PHE A 132 3.66 -1.00 -8.07
N ILE A 133 4.73 -0.22 -7.84
CA ILE A 133 5.58 -0.31 -6.65
C ILE A 133 5.42 0.97 -5.83
N TYR A 134 5.27 0.80 -4.51
CA TYR A 134 5.31 1.89 -3.55
C TYR A 134 6.54 1.73 -2.66
N ALA A 135 7.57 2.55 -2.87
CA ALA A 135 8.80 2.50 -2.06
C ALA A 135 8.85 3.69 -1.10
N ARG A 136 9.25 3.42 0.15
CA ARG A 136 9.45 4.45 1.18
C ARG A 136 10.87 4.32 1.75
N LEU A 137 11.66 5.36 1.54
CA LEU A 137 13.04 5.44 1.97
C LEU A 137 13.13 6.31 3.23
N HIS A 138 13.29 5.67 4.38
CA HIS A 138 13.27 6.33 5.69
C HIS A 138 14.65 6.54 6.31
N GLY A 139 15.72 6.17 5.60
CA GLY A 139 17.11 6.28 6.03
C GLY A 139 17.91 5.00 5.75
N ASP A 140 19.16 5.14 5.29
CA ASP A 140 20.03 4.00 4.91
C ASP A 140 20.57 3.28 6.15
N THR A 141 21.07 4.02 7.15
CA THR A 141 21.73 3.48 8.35
C THR A 141 21.05 3.85 9.67
N ALA A 142 20.29 4.95 9.70
CA ALA A 142 19.55 5.41 10.87
C ALA A 142 18.18 5.93 10.45
N LEU A 143 17.11 5.33 11.01
CA LEU A 143 15.73 5.62 10.68
C LEU A 143 15.40 7.10 10.92
N TYR A 144 14.86 7.78 9.90
CA TYR A 144 14.49 9.19 9.88
C TYR A 144 15.63 10.20 10.13
N VAL A 145 16.86 9.74 10.24
CA VAL A 145 18.02 10.57 10.56
C VAL A 145 19.04 10.58 9.43
N SER A 146 19.45 9.41 8.94
CA SER A 146 20.45 9.33 7.87
C SER A 146 19.87 9.62 6.49
N GLY A 147 20.65 10.30 5.64
CA GLY A 147 20.44 10.31 4.21
C GLY A 147 20.86 8.98 3.56
N TYR A 148 20.99 9.00 2.24
CA TYR A 148 21.45 7.87 1.43
C TYR A 148 22.79 8.21 0.78
N THR A 149 23.76 7.32 0.93
CA THR A 149 25.05 7.44 0.26
C THR A 149 24.90 7.28 -1.25
N ALA A 150 25.86 7.76 -2.06
CA ALA A 150 25.84 7.56 -3.50
C ALA A 150 25.78 6.06 -3.89
N ALA A 151 26.43 5.19 -3.13
CA ALA A 151 26.37 3.75 -3.33
C ALA A 151 24.96 3.18 -3.04
N ALA A 152 24.30 3.64 -1.96
CA ALA A 152 22.93 3.27 -1.64
C ALA A 152 21.94 3.75 -2.72
N LEU A 153 22.05 4.99 -3.17
CA LEU A 153 21.25 5.53 -4.26
C LEU A 153 21.44 4.75 -5.58
N LYS A 154 22.68 4.35 -5.89
CA LYS A 154 22.97 3.50 -7.06
C LYS A 154 22.27 2.12 -6.95
N ARG A 155 22.26 1.50 -5.75
CA ARG A 155 21.51 0.25 -5.51
C ARG A 155 20.01 0.45 -5.72
N TRP A 156 19.44 1.51 -5.15
CA TRP A 156 18.02 1.84 -5.33
C TRP A 156 17.66 2.13 -6.78
N ALA A 157 18.47 2.90 -7.51
CA ALA A 157 18.27 3.12 -8.94
C ALA A 157 18.30 1.82 -9.75
N GLY A 158 19.11 0.84 -9.35
CA GLY A 158 19.11 -0.51 -9.93
C GLY A 158 17.81 -1.26 -9.70
N LYS A 159 17.28 -1.21 -8.47
CA LYS A 159 15.99 -1.81 -8.10
C LYS A 159 14.84 -1.18 -8.88
N ILE A 160 14.77 0.15 -8.91
CA ILE A 160 13.73 0.92 -9.63
C ILE A 160 13.73 0.54 -11.11
N ARG A 161 14.91 0.51 -11.76
CA ARG A 161 15.02 0.08 -13.17
C ARG A 161 14.57 -1.37 -13.40
N ALA A 162 14.81 -2.27 -12.46
CA ALA A 162 14.34 -3.66 -12.57
C ALA A 162 12.81 -3.72 -12.46
N TRP A 163 12.24 -3.01 -11.49
CA TRP A 163 10.79 -2.95 -11.30
C TRP A 163 10.08 -2.31 -12.49
N SER A 164 10.59 -1.20 -13.06
CA SER A 164 9.98 -0.56 -14.23
C SER A 164 9.96 -1.45 -15.48
N ARG A 165 10.86 -2.45 -15.55
CA ARG A 165 10.86 -3.48 -16.60
C ARG A 165 9.97 -4.67 -16.26
N GLY A 166 9.25 -4.65 -15.15
CA GLY A 166 8.45 -5.76 -14.67
C GLY A 166 9.26 -6.94 -14.14
N THR A 167 10.56 -6.78 -13.91
CA THR A 167 11.43 -7.80 -13.30
C THR A 167 11.57 -7.55 -11.81
N GLY A 168 11.77 -8.61 -11.00
CA GLY A 168 12.12 -8.43 -9.59
C GLY A 168 13.49 -7.78 -9.43
N ALA A 169 13.70 -7.05 -8.33
CA ALA A 169 15.00 -6.49 -8.01
C ALA A 169 16.08 -7.58 -7.95
N PRO A 170 17.26 -7.37 -8.55
CA PRO A 170 18.38 -8.30 -8.42
C PRO A 170 18.73 -8.53 -6.94
N ARG A 171 18.85 -9.78 -6.52
CA ARG A 171 19.12 -10.15 -5.11
C ARG A 171 18.12 -9.53 -4.12
N GLY A 172 16.88 -9.31 -4.55
CA GLY A 172 15.83 -8.73 -3.69
C GLY A 172 15.40 -9.66 -2.56
N ALA A 173 14.97 -9.07 -1.45
CA ALA A 173 14.40 -9.78 -0.30
C ALA A 173 12.95 -10.17 -0.61
N ARG A 174 12.76 -11.30 -1.32
CA ARG A 174 11.45 -11.81 -1.72
C ARG A 174 11.12 -13.09 -0.99
N LEU A 175 9.88 -13.21 -0.55
CA LEU A 175 9.34 -14.41 0.09
C LEU A 175 8.80 -15.42 -0.92
N ILE A 176 8.30 -14.94 -2.08
CA ILE A 176 7.82 -15.82 -3.16
C ILE A 176 8.40 -15.37 -4.49
N SER A 177 8.87 -16.32 -5.28
CA SER A 177 9.20 -16.07 -6.68
C SER A 177 7.95 -15.63 -7.44
N ARG A 178 8.11 -14.69 -8.38
CA ARG A 178 7.02 -14.24 -9.22
C ARG A 178 6.52 -15.41 -10.08
N PRO A 179 5.20 -15.64 -10.22
CA PRO A 179 4.68 -16.53 -11.27
C PRO A 179 5.18 -16.07 -12.65
N ALA A 180 5.52 -17.01 -13.52
CA ALA A 180 6.03 -16.74 -14.87
C ALA A 180 5.08 -15.88 -15.74
N ASP A 181 3.78 -15.88 -15.42
CA ASP A 181 2.70 -15.27 -16.19
C ASP A 181 2.31 -13.84 -15.77
N ALA A 182 3.02 -13.24 -14.84
CA ALA A 182 2.71 -11.87 -14.43
C ALA A 182 3.10 -10.90 -15.56
N ARG A 183 2.11 -10.34 -16.26
CA ARG A 183 2.23 -9.44 -17.41
C ARG A 183 3.31 -8.38 -17.20
N PRO A 184 4.17 -8.11 -18.20
CA PRO A 184 5.00 -6.93 -18.24
C PRO A 184 4.10 -5.73 -18.60
N ALA A 185 3.31 -5.25 -17.66
CA ALA A 185 2.68 -3.94 -17.82
C ALA A 185 3.73 -2.88 -17.48
N GLY A 186 3.77 -1.79 -18.23
CA GLY A 186 4.51 -0.61 -17.82
C GLY A 186 4.10 -0.26 -16.38
N ARG A 187 5.05 -0.31 -15.46
CA ARG A 187 4.75 -0.13 -14.04
C ARG A 187 5.12 1.25 -13.61
N ASP A 188 4.16 1.90 -12.99
CA ASP A 188 4.44 3.15 -12.28
C ASP A 188 5.32 2.85 -11.05
N VAL A 189 6.42 3.55 -10.92
CA VAL A 189 7.39 3.47 -9.81
C VAL A 189 7.39 4.80 -9.06
#